data_2f465d7345c602e886d36ba6c5f42305
#
_entry.id   2f465d7345c602e886d36ba6c5f42305
#
_cell.length_a   1.000
_cell.length_b   1.000
_cell.length_c   1.000
_cell.angle_alpha   90.00
_cell.angle_beta   90.00
_cell.angle_gamma   90.00
#
_symmetry.space_group_name_H-M   'P 1'
#
loop_
_entity.id
_entity.type
_entity.pdbx_description
1 polymer ?
#
loop_
_entity_poly.entity_id
_entity_poly.type
_entity_poly.pdbx_seq_one_letter_code
_entity_poly.pdbx_strand_id
1 'polypeptide(L)'
;MQLTYDELTDTLYVYFSQEPVARSVEIDERFVVDYDARGTVRGIEVLDASKGSQGVDIGSLPRHEDLTRAVQKARELPVFAA
;
A
#
# COMPACT_ATOMS: atom_id res chain seq x y z
N MET A 1 -12.07 2.02 2.93
CA MET A 1 -10.70 1.80 2.42
C MET A 1 -10.80 1.01 1.14
N GLN A 2 -10.17 1.46 0.10
CA GLN A 2 -10.21 0.84 -1.22
C GLN A 2 -8.86 0.24 -1.57
N LEU A 3 -8.86 -0.95 -2.18
CA LEU A 3 -7.66 -1.64 -2.61
C LEU A 3 -7.71 -1.90 -4.11
N THR A 4 -6.58 -1.76 -4.79
CA THR A 4 -6.42 -2.25 -6.15
C THR A 4 -5.12 -3.05 -6.24
N TYR A 5 -5.13 -4.08 -7.08
CA TYR A 5 -3.95 -4.91 -7.30
C TYR A 5 -3.69 -5.08 -8.78
N ASP A 6 -2.44 -4.80 -9.18
CA ASP A 6 -1.97 -4.99 -10.55
C ASP A 6 -1.10 -6.25 -10.60
N GLU A 7 -1.60 -7.29 -11.26
CA GLU A 7 -0.88 -8.57 -11.38
C GLU A 7 0.39 -8.45 -12.21
N LEU A 8 0.40 -7.56 -13.20
CA LEU A 8 1.55 -7.42 -14.10
C LEU A 8 2.77 -6.87 -13.37
N THR A 9 2.56 -5.97 -12.43
CA THR A 9 3.64 -5.32 -11.66
C THR A 9 3.74 -5.86 -10.25
N ASP A 10 2.83 -6.75 -9.84
CA ASP A 10 2.73 -7.26 -8.47
C ASP A 10 2.65 -6.12 -7.45
N THR A 11 1.81 -5.13 -7.74
CA THR A 11 1.67 -3.92 -6.93
C THR A 11 0.27 -3.83 -6.34
N LEU A 12 0.20 -3.72 -5.01
CA LEU A 12 -1.03 -3.43 -4.29
C LEU A 12 -1.06 -1.94 -3.98
N TYR A 13 -2.18 -1.28 -4.26
CA TYR A 13 -2.38 0.11 -3.87
C TYR A 13 -3.51 0.22 -2.85
N VAL A 14 -3.23 0.88 -1.74
CA VAL A 14 -4.19 1.12 -0.67
C VAL A 14 -4.58 2.59 -0.70
N TYR A 15 -5.85 2.87 -0.99
CA TYR A 15 -6.38 4.24 -1.06
C TYR A 15 -6.92 4.66 0.29
N PHE A 16 -6.50 5.83 0.77
CA PHE A 16 -7.07 6.46 1.97
C PHE A 16 -7.93 7.67 1.61
N SER A 17 -7.77 8.23 0.41
CA SER A 17 -8.62 9.29 -0.09
C SER A 17 -8.64 9.26 -1.62
N GLN A 18 -9.48 10.12 -2.21
CA GLN A 18 -9.55 10.28 -3.66
C GLN A 18 -8.90 11.59 -4.12
N GLU A 19 -8.23 12.30 -3.21
CA GLU A 19 -7.53 13.53 -3.56
C GLU A 19 -6.38 13.25 -4.53
N PRO A 20 -6.04 14.21 -5.40
CA PRO A 20 -4.90 14.04 -6.30
C PRO A 20 -3.58 13.88 -5.52
N VAL A 21 -2.68 13.08 -6.07
CA VAL A 21 -1.34 12.92 -5.50
C VAL A 21 -0.54 14.19 -5.79
N ALA A 22 -0.02 14.82 -4.73
CA ALA A 22 0.86 15.99 -4.85
C ALA A 22 2.33 15.61 -4.83
N ARG A 23 2.68 14.56 -4.06
CA ARG A 23 4.04 14.04 -4.02
C ARG A 23 4.05 12.60 -3.59
N SER A 24 5.10 11.89 -3.97
CA SER A 24 5.33 10.49 -3.59
C SER A 24 6.67 10.39 -2.90
N VAL A 25 6.71 9.63 -1.80
CA VAL A 25 7.93 9.41 -1.02
C VAL A 25 8.22 7.91 -1.01
N GLU A 26 9.34 7.51 -1.58
CA GLU A 26 9.80 6.13 -1.52
C GLU A 26 10.40 5.88 -0.15
N ILE A 27 9.76 5.02 0.65
CA ILE A 27 10.21 4.70 1.99
C ILE A 27 11.35 3.67 1.95
N ASP A 28 11.15 2.64 1.14
CA ASP A 28 12.14 1.60 0.89
C ASP A 28 11.83 0.90 -0.43
N GLU A 29 12.41 -0.26 -0.67
CA GLU A 29 12.20 -1.02 -1.90
C GLU A 29 10.78 -1.56 -2.05
N ARG A 30 9.99 -1.56 -0.98
CA ARG A 30 8.68 -2.18 -0.95
C ARG A 30 7.54 -1.20 -0.84
N PHE A 31 7.77 0.03 -0.34
CA PHE A 31 6.69 0.96 -0.03
C PHE A 31 6.93 2.35 -0.59
N VAL A 32 5.90 2.88 -1.23
CA VAL A 32 5.85 4.28 -1.66
C VAL A 32 4.61 4.91 -1.03
N VAL A 33 4.79 6.02 -0.33
CA VAL A 33 3.69 6.75 0.31
C VAL A 33 3.36 7.97 -0.54
N ASP A 34 2.09 8.06 -0.94
CA ASP A 34 1.58 9.20 -1.70
C ASP A 34 0.88 10.17 -0.77
N TYR A 35 1.18 11.45 -0.92
CA TYR A 35 0.59 12.54 -0.13
C TYR A 35 -0.20 13.47 -1.04
N ASP A 36 -1.27 14.02 -0.50
CA ASP A 36 -2.04 15.07 -1.19
C ASP A 36 -1.40 16.44 -0.96
N ALA A 37 -2.02 17.50 -1.51
CA ALA A 37 -1.50 18.87 -1.40
C ALA A 37 -1.48 19.40 0.04
N ARG A 38 -2.25 18.79 0.94
CA ARG A 38 -2.28 19.16 2.37
C ARG A 38 -1.25 18.42 3.20
N GLY A 39 -0.51 17.50 2.59
CA GLY A 39 0.43 16.66 3.32
C GLY A 39 -0.21 15.47 4.02
N THR A 40 -1.47 15.17 3.70
CA THR A 40 -2.16 14.00 4.25
C THR A 40 -1.87 12.78 3.38
N VAL A 41 -1.77 11.60 4.00
CA VAL A 41 -1.52 10.36 3.25
C VAL A 41 -2.72 10.06 2.36
N ARG A 42 -2.48 10.06 1.07
CA ARG A 42 -3.48 9.76 0.05
C ARG A 42 -3.58 8.27 -0.20
N GLY A 43 -2.46 7.57 -0.16
CA GLY A 43 -2.40 6.15 -0.38
C GLY A 43 -1.00 5.60 -0.21
N ILE A 44 -0.90 4.28 -0.22
CA ILE A 44 0.37 3.58 -0.11
C ILE A 44 0.44 2.51 -1.19
N GLU A 45 1.55 2.52 -1.94
CA GLU A 45 1.86 1.51 -2.93
C GLU A 45 2.75 0.45 -2.30
N VAL A 46 2.33 -0.80 -2.39
CA VAL A 46 3.08 -1.95 -1.87
C VAL A 46 3.64 -2.72 -3.07
N LEU A 47 4.94 -2.63 -3.26
CA LEU A 47 5.65 -3.32 -4.34
C LEU A 47 5.93 -4.77 -3.94
N ASP A 48 6.00 -5.67 -4.93
CA ASP A 48 6.19 -7.10 -4.69
C ASP A 48 5.20 -7.64 -3.67
N ALA A 49 3.94 -7.24 -3.81
CA ALA A 49 2.90 -7.50 -2.81
C ALA A 49 2.69 -8.99 -2.52
N SER A 50 2.86 -9.84 -3.52
CA SER A 50 2.68 -11.30 -3.36
C SER A 50 3.73 -11.94 -2.46
N LYS A 51 4.86 -11.26 -2.23
CA LYS A 51 5.93 -11.75 -1.36
C LYS A 51 5.61 -11.59 0.12
N GLY A 52 4.48 -10.97 0.44
CA GLY A 52 4.07 -10.76 1.82
C GLY A 52 4.88 -9.69 2.53
N SER A 53 4.83 -9.70 3.86
CA SER A 53 5.43 -8.66 4.69
C SER A 53 6.73 -9.07 5.36
N GLN A 54 7.32 -10.22 5.01
CA GLN A 54 8.57 -10.65 5.60
C GLN A 54 9.71 -9.67 5.31
N GLY A 55 10.45 -9.31 6.36
CA GLY A 55 11.58 -8.41 6.25
C GLY A 55 11.19 -6.94 6.09
N VAL A 56 9.92 -6.61 6.32
CA VAL A 56 9.38 -5.27 6.16
C VAL A 56 8.88 -4.73 7.49
N ASP A 57 9.28 -3.51 7.83
CA ASP A 57 8.80 -2.84 9.04
C ASP A 57 7.58 -1.97 8.72
N ILE A 58 6.41 -2.62 8.66
CA ILE A 58 5.15 -1.91 8.42
C ILE A 58 4.86 -0.92 9.55
N GLY A 59 5.28 -1.24 10.78
CA GLY A 59 5.00 -0.40 11.94
C GLY A 59 5.64 0.98 11.89
N SER A 60 6.66 1.18 11.06
CA SER A 60 7.30 2.49 10.90
C SER A 60 6.60 3.40 9.89
N LEU A 61 5.61 2.87 9.15
CA LEU A 61 4.91 3.61 8.10
C LEU A 61 3.77 4.46 8.67
N PRO A 62 3.46 5.61 8.02
CA PRO A 62 2.24 6.34 8.36
C PRO A 62 1.02 5.46 8.07
N ARG A 63 0.00 5.58 8.90
CA ARG A 63 -1.22 4.80 8.76
C ARG A 63 -0.99 3.28 8.79
N HIS A 64 0.04 2.82 9.51
CA HIS A 64 0.44 1.42 9.53
C HIS A 64 -0.67 0.47 10.00
N GLU A 65 -1.54 0.92 10.91
CA GLU A 65 -2.66 0.08 11.37
C GLU A 65 -3.64 -0.18 10.25
N ASP A 66 -3.98 0.86 9.48
CA ASP A 66 -4.87 0.72 8.32
C ASP A 66 -4.19 -0.11 7.23
N LEU A 67 -2.90 0.09 7.02
CA LEU A 67 -2.13 -0.68 6.05
C LEU A 67 -2.12 -2.17 6.42
N THR A 68 -1.93 -2.49 7.69
CA THR A 68 -1.96 -3.88 8.17
C THR A 68 -3.31 -4.53 7.86
N ARG A 69 -4.40 -3.82 8.12
CA ARG A 69 -5.75 -4.32 7.78
C ARG A 69 -5.91 -4.52 6.28
N ALA A 70 -5.38 -3.59 5.48
CA ALA A 70 -5.46 -3.67 4.03
C ALA A 70 -4.70 -4.89 3.49
N VAL A 71 -3.51 -5.14 3.99
CA VAL A 71 -2.72 -6.31 3.59
C VAL A 71 -3.42 -7.61 3.97
N GLN A 72 -4.01 -7.67 5.16
CA GLN A 72 -4.79 -8.83 5.59
C GLN A 72 -6.00 -9.05 4.68
N LYS A 73 -6.69 -7.96 4.34
CA LYS A 73 -7.84 -8.04 3.44
C LYS A 73 -7.43 -8.45 2.02
N ALA A 74 -6.28 -8.00 1.56
CA ALA A 74 -5.76 -8.36 0.24
C ALA A 74 -5.49 -9.86 0.14
N ARG A 75 -5.14 -10.53 1.22
CA ARG A 75 -4.91 -11.99 1.24
C ARG A 75 -6.17 -12.79 0.94
N GLU A 76 -7.35 -12.18 1.07
CA GLU A 76 -8.63 -12.79 0.72
C GLU A 76 -8.90 -12.73 -0.78
N LEU A 77 -8.15 -11.93 -1.53
CA LEU A 77 -8.30 -11.84 -2.98
C LEU A 77 -7.80 -13.15 -3.61
N PRO A 78 -8.51 -13.68 -4.63
CA PRO A 78 -8.13 -14.95 -5.25
C PRO A 78 -6.71 -14.99 -5.77
N VAL A 79 -6.17 -13.86 -6.22
CA VAL A 79 -4.82 -13.76 -6.77
C VAL A 79 -3.75 -14.06 -5.70
N PHE A 80 -4.06 -13.86 -4.42
CA PHE A 80 -3.14 -14.15 -3.32
C PHE A 80 -3.41 -15.51 -2.66
N ALA A 81 -4.49 -16.18 -3.03
CA ALA A 81 -4.89 -17.44 -2.41
C ALA A 81 -4.29 -18.67 -3.11
N ALA A 82 -3.61 -18.46 -4.20
CA ALA A 82 -3.00 -19.54 -4.98
C ALA A 82 -1.75 -20.12 -4.32
#